data_427a788ed70eccbda09813a8508861d5
#
_entry.id   427a788ed70eccbda09813a8508861d5
#
_cell.length_a   1.000
_cell.length_b   1.000
_cell.length_c   1.000
_cell.angle_alpha   90.00
_cell.angle_beta   90.00
_cell.angle_gamma   90.00
#
_symmetry.space_group_name_H-M   'P 1'
#
loop_
_entity.id
_entity.type
_entity.pdbx_description
1 polymer ?
#
loop_
_entity_poly.entity_id
_entity_poly.type
_entity_poly.pdbx_seq_one_letter_code
_entity_poly.pdbx_strand_id
1 'polypeptide(L)'
;QIDWLEDAAPSRSHDPTFQAWFRRYLRMSASPSAAAALLKMNSAADVREVLAAVTAPTLLLYRRDDRDVNIEEGRYIANAIEHAKFVELPGADHLFWAGDFEPLLQEIEEFVTGRRGSSDPERRLTTVMFTDIVDSTQNAAELGDLKWRRLLERHNRLIRGFFNDTATTEIYTTGDGFLATFDGPAR
;
A
#
# COMPACT_ATOMS: atom_id res chain seq x y z
N GLN A 1 -14.66 14.56 19.39
CA GLN A 1 -14.84 15.25 18.12
C GLN A 1 -13.49 15.14 17.41
N ILE A 2 -13.46 14.59 16.20
CA ILE A 2 -12.19 14.39 15.47
C ILE A 2 -12.12 15.57 14.50
N ASP A 3 -11.71 16.72 14.98
CA ASP A 3 -11.49 17.91 14.16
C ASP A 3 -10.37 17.66 13.11
N TRP A 4 -9.44 16.76 13.45
CA TRP A 4 -8.36 16.34 12.55
C TRP A 4 -8.83 15.73 11.22
N LEU A 5 -10.01 15.09 11.15
CA LEU A 5 -10.52 14.52 9.91
C LEU A 5 -10.85 15.58 8.88
N GLU A 6 -11.22 16.80 9.30
CA GLU A 6 -11.48 17.93 8.41
C GLU A 6 -10.21 18.44 7.72
N ASP A 7 -9.06 18.27 8.36
CA ASP A 7 -7.77 18.60 7.76
C ASP A 7 -7.19 17.42 6.97
N ALA A 8 -7.30 16.21 7.50
CA ALA A 8 -6.70 15.03 6.89
C ALA A 8 -7.48 14.49 5.67
N ALA A 9 -8.81 14.64 5.65
CA ALA A 9 -9.66 14.18 4.55
C ALA A 9 -10.90 15.07 4.38
N PRO A 10 -10.76 16.35 3.99
CA PRO A 10 -11.88 17.27 3.86
C PRO A 10 -12.96 16.79 2.89
N SER A 11 -12.60 16.06 1.82
CA SER A 11 -13.57 15.52 0.87
C SER A 11 -14.50 14.45 1.45
N ARG A 12 -14.10 13.81 2.56
CA ARG A 12 -14.83 12.70 3.22
C ARG A 12 -15.22 13.02 4.66
N SER A 13 -14.85 14.20 5.16
CA SER A 13 -15.06 14.58 6.57
C SER A 13 -16.52 14.56 7.00
N HIS A 14 -17.45 14.81 6.10
CA HIS A 14 -18.89 14.83 6.35
C HIS A 14 -19.61 13.52 5.98
N ASP A 15 -18.91 12.50 5.47
CA ASP A 15 -19.46 11.18 5.17
C ASP A 15 -19.57 10.34 6.46
N PRO A 16 -20.78 10.02 6.97
CA PRO A 16 -20.94 9.26 8.21
C PRO A 16 -20.35 7.86 8.16
N THR A 17 -20.39 7.23 6.98
CA THR A 17 -19.85 5.88 6.76
C THR A 17 -18.33 5.91 6.87
N PHE A 18 -17.71 6.88 6.21
CA PHE A 18 -16.26 7.09 6.28
C PHE A 18 -15.82 7.42 7.71
N GLN A 19 -16.52 8.31 8.40
CA GLN A 19 -16.24 8.65 9.80
C GLN A 19 -16.30 7.42 10.72
N ALA A 20 -17.33 6.57 10.57
CA ALA A 20 -17.49 5.36 11.37
C ALA A 20 -16.35 4.36 11.11
N TRP A 21 -16.02 4.15 9.85
CA TRP A 21 -14.90 3.32 9.43
C TRP A 21 -13.57 3.86 9.97
N PHE A 22 -13.32 5.15 9.82
CA PHE A 22 -12.06 5.78 10.24
C PHE A 22 -11.85 5.74 11.76
N ARG A 23 -12.93 5.97 12.54
CA ARG A 23 -12.88 5.80 14.02
C ARG A 23 -12.52 4.37 14.42
N ARG A 24 -13.06 3.37 13.69
CA ARG A 24 -12.72 1.96 13.90
C ARG A 24 -11.26 1.70 13.54
N TYR A 25 -10.82 2.16 12.40
CA TYR A 25 -9.43 2.06 11.94
C TYR A 25 -8.45 2.60 12.98
N LEU A 26 -8.64 3.81 13.49
CA LEU A 26 -7.79 4.40 14.50
C LEU A 26 -7.74 3.57 15.80
N ARG A 27 -8.91 3.09 16.28
CA ARG A 27 -8.96 2.25 17.48
C ARG A 27 -8.25 0.91 17.35
N MET A 28 -8.22 0.36 16.14
CA MET A 28 -7.56 -0.92 15.87
C MET A 28 -6.07 -0.78 15.54
N SER A 29 -5.64 0.41 15.12
CA SER A 29 -4.25 0.65 14.70
C SER A 29 -3.30 0.83 15.88
N ALA A 30 -3.71 1.50 16.92
CA ALA A 30 -2.87 1.76 18.08
C ALA A 30 -3.68 2.02 19.35
N SER A 31 -3.10 1.68 20.51
CA SER A 31 -3.63 2.16 21.79
C SER A 31 -3.41 3.69 21.93
N PRO A 32 -4.20 4.40 22.73
CA PRO A 32 -4.01 5.84 22.96
C PRO A 32 -2.59 6.22 23.41
N SER A 33 -1.98 5.40 24.28
CA SER A 33 -0.61 5.63 24.75
C SER A 33 0.44 5.42 23.64
N ALA A 34 0.25 4.39 22.78
CA ALA A 34 1.13 4.16 21.65
C ALA A 34 1.01 5.28 20.60
N ALA A 35 -0.21 5.74 20.31
CA ALA A 35 -0.44 6.87 19.42
C ALA A 35 0.24 8.15 19.92
N ALA A 36 0.09 8.46 21.22
CA ALA A 36 0.76 9.61 21.84
C ALA A 36 2.29 9.51 21.79
N ALA A 37 2.84 8.30 22.01
CA ALA A 37 4.28 8.07 21.91
C ALA A 37 4.80 8.27 20.48
N LEU A 38 4.07 7.76 19.47
CA LEU A 38 4.41 7.95 18.05
C LEU A 38 4.36 9.42 17.63
N LEU A 39 3.32 10.15 18.02
CA LEU A 39 3.22 11.59 17.75
C LEU A 39 4.39 12.36 18.36
N LYS A 40 4.74 12.06 19.62
CA LYS A 40 5.89 12.70 20.28
C LYS A 40 7.21 12.38 19.55
N MET A 41 7.40 11.14 19.13
CA MET A 41 8.58 10.72 18.38
C MET A 41 8.66 11.45 17.04
N ASN A 42 7.57 11.48 16.28
CA ASN A 42 7.53 12.15 14.98
C ASN A 42 7.79 13.66 15.10
N SER A 43 7.20 14.31 16.11
CA SER A 43 7.41 15.75 16.33
C SER A 43 8.82 16.10 16.78
N ALA A 44 9.58 15.15 17.32
CA ALA A 44 10.94 15.35 17.76
C ALA A 44 11.99 14.96 16.67
N ALA A 45 11.56 14.28 15.61
CA ALA A 45 12.45 13.85 14.55
C ALA A 45 12.84 15.02 13.65
N ASP A 46 14.13 15.26 13.52
CA ASP A 46 14.70 16.20 12.54
C ASP A 46 15.60 15.43 11.58
N VAL A 47 15.19 15.32 10.34
CA VAL A 47 15.88 14.56 9.30
C VAL A 47 16.53 15.46 8.24
N ARG A 48 16.51 16.78 8.43
CA ARG A 48 17.00 17.75 7.43
C ARG A 48 18.46 17.52 7.05
N GLU A 49 19.30 17.19 8.01
CA GLU A 49 20.75 16.97 7.77
C GLU A 49 21.04 15.71 6.94
N VAL A 50 20.12 14.73 6.90
CA VAL A 50 20.31 13.47 6.17
C VAL A 50 19.70 13.48 4.77
N LEU A 51 18.91 14.49 4.41
CA LEU A 51 18.24 14.55 3.10
C LEU A 51 19.25 14.53 1.94
N ALA A 52 20.35 15.24 2.06
CA ALA A 52 21.40 15.26 1.04
C ALA A 52 22.13 13.91 0.86
N ALA A 53 22.01 13.00 1.82
CA ALA A 53 22.59 11.65 1.75
C ALA A 53 21.64 10.63 1.09
N VAL A 54 20.42 11.00 0.74
CA VAL A 54 19.46 10.13 0.05
C VAL A 54 19.89 9.98 -1.40
N THR A 55 20.35 8.79 -1.76
CA THR A 55 20.80 8.44 -3.13
C THR A 55 19.78 7.62 -3.91
N ALA A 56 18.75 7.10 -3.24
CA ALA A 56 17.68 6.36 -3.87
C ALA A 56 16.84 7.27 -4.78
N PRO A 57 16.33 6.78 -5.93
CA PRO A 57 15.34 7.50 -6.70
C PRO A 57 14.16 7.87 -5.82
N THR A 58 13.82 9.15 -5.77
CA THR A 58 12.82 9.68 -4.84
C THR A 58 11.71 10.39 -5.59
N LEU A 59 10.47 10.01 -5.32
CA LEU A 59 9.26 10.69 -5.79
C LEU A 59 8.54 11.32 -4.60
N LEU A 60 8.28 12.61 -4.68
CA LEU A 60 7.54 13.37 -3.69
C LEU A 60 6.22 13.83 -4.30
N LEU A 61 5.13 13.40 -3.70
CA LEU A 61 3.76 13.73 -4.14
C LEU A 61 3.09 14.57 -3.06
N TYR A 62 2.68 15.77 -3.39
CA TYR A 62 2.00 16.68 -2.48
C TYR A 62 0.73 17.20 -3.10
N ARG A 63 -0.35 17.30 -2.32
CA ARG A 63 -1.54 18.00 -2.75
C ARG A 63 -1.41 19.48 -2.40
N ARG A 64 -1.82 20.32 -3.34
CA ARG A 64 -1.64 21.79 -3.25
C ARG A 64 -2.29 22.41 -2.02
N ASP A 65 -3.49 21.94 -1.71
CA ASP A 65 -4.35 22.54 -0.68
C ASP A 65 -4.39 21.67 0.59
N ASP A 66 -3.42 20.75 0.75
CA ASP A 66 -3.26 19.94 1.96
C ASP A 66 -3.04 20.83 3.18
N ARG A 67 -3.86 20.59 4.24
CA ARG A 67 -3.83 21.40 5.47
C ARG A 67 -3.02 20.74 6.58
N ASP A 68 -2.76 19.45 6.47
CA ASP A 68 -1.99 18.69 7.48
C ASP A 68 -0.49 18.85 7.24
N VAL A 69 -0.05 18.91 5.98
CA VAL A 69 1.33 19.17 5.58
C VAL A 69 1.41 20.28 4.53
N ASN A 70 2.30 21.23 4.76
CA ASN A 70 2.46 22.35 3.84
C ASN A 70 3.25 21.94 2.60
N ILE A 71 2.81 22.32 1.42
CA ILE A 71 3.48 22.03 0.15
C ILE A 71 4.92 22.57 0.10
N GLU A 72 5.21 23.67 0.82
CA GLU A 72 6.54 24.23 0.89
C GLU A 72 7.53 23.30 1.61
N GLU A 73 7.04 22.46 2.53
CA GLU A 73 7.88 21.42 3.17
C GLU A 73 8.30 20.37 2.13
N GLY A 74 7.38 19.96 1.26
CA GLY A 74 7.67 19.06 0.13
C GLY A 74 8.69 19.66 -0.85
N ARG A 75 8.54 20.93 -1.18
CA ARG A 75 9.50 21.65 -2.03
C ARG A 75 10.87 21.75 -1.38
N TYR A 76 10.92 22.01 -0.07
CA TYR A 76 12.16 22.01 0.68
C TYR A 76 12.87 20.65 0.61
N ILE A 77 12.13 19.56 0.87
CA ILE A 77 12.65 18.19 0.81
C ILE A 77 13.15 17.86 -0.60
N ALA A 78 12.37 18.22 -1.64
CA ALA A 78 12.73 17.98 -3.04
C ALA A 78 14.04 18.72 -3.43
N ASN A 79 14.22 19.92 -2.94
CA ASN A 79 15.45 20.69 -3.19
C ASN A 79 16.67 20.15 -2.44
N ALA A 80 16.46 19.43 -1.34
CA ALA A 80 17.53 18.89 -0.52
C ALA A 80 17.98 17.48 -0.97
N ILE A 81 17.17 16.76 -1.72
CA ILE A 81 17.48 15.42 -2.25
C ILE A 81 17.88 15.54 -3.72
N GLU A 82 19.10 15.12 -4.04
CA GLU A 82 19.56 15.13 -5.43
C GLU A 82 18.69 14.24 -6.32
N HIS A 83 18.25 14.79 -7.46
CA HIS A 83 17.40 14.11 -8.43
C HIS A 83 16.00 13.69 -7.94
N ALA A 84 15.49 14.25 -6.85
CA ALA A 84 14.11 14.01 -6.45
C ALA A 84 13.14 14.58 -7.49
N LYS A 85 12.13 13.75 -7.86
CA LYS A 85 10.99 14.20 -8.66
C LYS A 85 9.93 14.73 -7.71
N PHE A 86 9.55 16.00 -7.85
CA PHE A 86 8.45 16.62 -7.09
C PHE A 86 7.25 16.81 -7.98
N VAL A 87 6.09 16.33 -7.55
CA VAL A 87 4.82 16.50 -8.27
C VAL A 87 3.79 17.10 -7.34
N GLU A 88 3.23 18.22 -7.80
CA GLU A 88 2.14 18.92 -7.16
C GLU A 88 0.82 18.45 -7.75
N LEU A 89 -0.03 17.85 -6.91
CA LEU A 89 -1.34 17.33 -7.29
C LEU A 89 -2.45 18.29 -6.84
N PRO A 90 -3.58 18.36 -7.54
CA PRO A 90 -4.75 19.08 -7.06
C PRO A 90 -5.39 18.37 -5.87
N GLY A 91 -6.11 19.15 -5.04
CA GLY A 91 -6.88 18.64 -3.91
C GLY A 91 -6.29 18.99 -2.56
N ALA A 92 -7.06 18.66 -1.51
CA ALA A 92 -6.77 19.04 -0.14
C ALA A 92 -6.68 17.85 0.84
N ASP A 93 -6.97 16.62 0.40
CA ASP A 93 -6.94 15.45 1.28
C ASP A 93 -5.49 15.02 1.53
N HIS A 94 -5.08 15.02 2.80
CA HIS A 94 -3.80 14.47 3.23
C HIS A 94 -3.77 12.94 3.11
N LEU A 95 -4.87 12.27 3.47
CA LEU A 95 -4.99 10.83 3.31
C LEU A 95 -5.03 10.49 1.81
N PHE A 96 -3.98 9.84 1.32
CA PHE A 96 -3.78 9.60 -0.12
C PHE A 96 -4.91 8.78 -0.78
N TRP A 97 -5.63 7.97 0.00
CA TRP A 97 -6.78 7.17 -0.46
C TRP A 97 -8.13 7.91 -0.36
N ALA A 98 -8.15 9.13 0.15
CA ALA A 98 -9.33 9.99 0.15
C ALA A 98 -9.35 10.88 -1.11
N GLY A 99 -10.54 11.27 -1.53
CA GLY A 99 -10.71 12.10 -2.72
C GLY A 99 -10.31 11.41 -4.03
N ASP A 100 -9.83 12.21 -4.97
CA ASP A 100 -9.31 11.70 -6.25
C ASP A 100 -7.86 11.22 -6.07
N PHE A 101 -7.65 9.93 -6.04
CA PHE A 101 -6.33 9.32 -5.90
C PHE A 101 -5.75 8.82 -7.25
N GLU A 102 -6.53 8.86 -8.32
CA GLU A 102 -6.11 8.36 -9.63
C GLU A 102 -4.85 9.06 -10.17
N PRO A 103 -4.74 10.41 -10.12
CA PRO A 103 -3.52 11.10 -10.55
C PRO A 103 -2.29 10.69 -9.74
N LEU A 104 -2.49 10.40 -8.44
CA LEU A 104 -1.40 9.95 -7.57
C LEU A 104 -0.90 8.56 -7.98
N LEU A 105 -1.81 7.63 -8.28
CA LEU A 105 -1.45 6.29 -8.75
C LEU A 105 -0.70 6.34 -10.09
N GLN A 106 -1.13 7.20 -11.01
CA GLN A 106 -0.47 7.38 -12.31
C GLN A 106 0.97 7.87 -12.17
N GLU A 107 1.23 8.83 -11.28
CA GLU A 107 2.59 9.32 -11.02
C GLU A 107 3.47 8.25 -10.37
N ILE A 108 2.92 7.44 -9.45
CA ILE A 108 3.64 6.31 -8.85
C ILE A 108 3.96 5.26 -9.92
N GLU A 109 2.98 4.88 -10.74
CA GLU A 109 3.16 3.88 -11.78
C GLU A 109 4.23 4.33 -12.79
N GLU A 110 4.14 5.58 -13.26
CA GLU A 110 5.14 6.16 -14.16
C GLU A 110 6.53 6.15 -13.54
N PHE A 111 6.64 6.53 -12.27
CA PHE A 111 7.93 6.58 -11.58
C PHE A 111 8.57 5.19 -11.42
N VAL A 112 7.77 4.17 -11.08
CA VAL A 112 8.26 2.80 -10.84
C VAL A 112 8.52 2.05 -12.15
N THR A 113 7.66 2.23 -13.16
CA THR A 113 7.71 1.44 -14.40
C THR A 113 8.35 2.16 -15.58
N GLY A 114 8.54 3.48 -15.49
CA GLY A 114 8.95 4.33 -16.60
C GLY A 114 7.86 4.51 -17.68
N ARG A 115 6.64 4.07 -17.41
CA ARG A 115 5.50 4.16 -18.33
C ARG A 115 4.33 4.81 -17.65
N ARG A 116 3.77 5.83 -18.28
CA ARG A 116 2.49 6.40 -17.85
C ARG A 116 1.39 5.44 -18.29
N GLY A 117 0.74 4.78 -17.32
CA GLY A 117 -0.40 3.93 -17.60
C GLY A 117 -1.47 4.73 -18.35
N SER A 118 -2.08 4.15 -19.37
CA SER A 118 -3.30 4.72 -19.93
C SER A 118 -4.38 4.60 -18.86
N SER A 119 -5.06 5.69 -18.55
CA SER A 119 -6.22 5.74 -17.63
C SER A 119 -7.43 4.95 -18.13
N ASP A 120 -7.28 4.25 -19.24
CA ASP A 120 -8.26 3.29 -19.71
C ASP A 120 -7.91 1.93 -19.11
N PRO A 121 -8.66 1.47 -18.08
CA PRO A 121 -8.45 0.13 -17.56
C PRO A 121 -8.76 -0.82 -18.72
N GLU A 122 -7.72 -1.30 -19.40
CA GLU A 122 -7.85 -2.40 -20.33
C GLU A 122 -8.54 -3.52 -19.55
N ARG A 123 -9.86 -3.60 -19.68
CA ARG A 123 -10.67 -4.67 -19.06
C ARG A 123 -10.23 -5.97 -19.71
N ARG A 124 -9.25 -6.62 -19.10
CA ARG A 124 -8.84 -7.95 -19.49
C ARG A 124 -9.70 -8.95 -18.74
N LEU A 125 -10.29 -9.86 -19.49
CA LEU A 125 -10.92 -11.03 -18.88
C LEU A 125 -9.80 -11.90 -18.33
N THR A 126 -9.69 -11.95 -17.01
CA THR A 126 -8.67 -12.70 -16.29
C THR A 126 -9.35 -13.76 -15.43
N THR A 127 -8.86 -14.98 -15.46
CA THR A 127 -9.25 -16.01 -14.50
C THR A 127 -8.47 -15.80 -13.21
N VAL A 128 -9.17 -15.69 -12.09
CA VAL A 128 -8.58 -15.57 -10.77
C VAL A 128 -8.76 -16.87 -10.02
N MET A 129 -7.68 -17.42 -9.51
CA MET A 129 -7.68 -18.65 -8.72
C MET A 129 -7.26 -18.34 -7.28
N PHE A 130 -8.08 -18.83 -6.35
CA PHE A 130 -7.73 -18.88 -4.93
C PHE A 130 -7.59 -20.36 -4.54
N THR A 131 -6.53 -20.67 -3.81
CA THR A 131 -6.34 -21.98 -3.21
C THR A 131 -6.14 -21.84 -1.71
N ASP A 132 -6.53 -22.88 -0.97
CA ASP A 132 -6.27 -22.98 0.45
C ASP A 132 -6.15 -24.44 0.85
N ILE A 133 -5.37 -24.73 1.92
CA ILE A 133 -5.26 -26.08 2.47
C ILE A 133 -6.36 -26.27 3.51
N VAL A 134 -7.25 -27.22 3.26
CA VAL A 134 -8.33 -27.56 4.20
C VAL A 134 -7.75 -27.96 5.55
N ASP A 135 -8.33 -27.40 6.61
CA ASP A 135 -7.93 -27.65 8.01
C ASP A 135 -6.45 -27.39 8.30
N SER A 136 -5.85 -26.39 7.62
CA SER A 136 -4.41 -26.07 7.71
C SER A 136 -3.93 -25.87 9.15
N THR A 137 -4.69 -25.18 9.97
CA THR A 137 -4.40 -24.94 11.39
C THR A 137 -4.39 -26.23 12.20
N GLN A 138 -5.35 -27.13 11.98
CA GLN A 138 -5.42 -28.40 12.66
C GLN A 138 -4.27 -29.32 12.22
N ASN A 139 -4.05 -29.41 10.92
CA ASN A 139 -2.94 -30.18 10.35
C ASN A 139 -1.57 -29.71 10.87
N ALA A 140 -1.39 -28.40 11.01
CA ALA A 140 -0.18 -27.83 11.59
C ALA A 140 0.02 -28.27 13.05
N ALA A 141 -1.06 -28.23 13.84
CA ALA A 141 -1.02 -28.65 15.25
C ALA A 141 -0.73 -30.16 15.41
N GLU A 142 -1.30 -31.00 14.56
CA GLU A 142 -1.10 -32.45 14.58
C GLU A 142 0.30 -32.88 14.09
N LEU A 143 0.82 -32.22 13.06
CA LEU A 143 2.13 -32.58 12.46
C LEU A 143 3.32 -31.96 13.19
N GLY A 144 3.09 -30.86 13.87
CA GLY A 144 4.13 -30.02 14.47
C GLY A 144 4.88 -29.19 13.43
N ASP A 145 5.49 -28.10 13.89
CA ASP A 145 6.04 -27.02 13.05
C ASP A 145 7.01 -27.50 11.97
N LEU A 146 7.89 -28.43 12.31
CA LEU A 146 8.94 -28.87 11.38
C LEU A 146 8.38 -29.67 10.20
N LYS A 147 7.44 -30.60 10.48
CA LYS A 147 6.82 -31.42 9.43
C LYS A 147 5.85 -30.58 8.61
N TRP A 148 5.10 -29.69 9.25
CA TRP A 148 4.20 -28.77 8.59
C TRP A 148 4.94 -27.86 7.60
N ARG A 149 6.04 -27.25 8.03
CA ARG A 149 6.88 -26.42 7.16
C ARG A 149 7.37 -27.18 5.92
N ARG A 150 7.88 -28.39 6.08
CA ARG A 150 8.34 -29.23 4.96
C ARG A 150 7.21 -29.57 3.99
N LEU A 151 6.00 -29.81 4.51
CA LEU A 151 4.82 -30.07 3.70
C LEU A 151 4.44 -28.83 2.89
N LEU A 152 4.40 -27.65 3.51
CA LEU A 152 4.14 -26.38 2.84
C LEU A 152 5.19 -26.05 1.77
N GLU A 153 6.47 -26.24 2.06
CA GLU A 153 7.55 -26.04 1.09
C GLU A 153 7.39 -26.94 -0.13
N ARG A 154 7.02 -28.19 0.08
CA ARG A 154 6.75 -29.15 -1.00
C ARG A 154 5.53 -28.75 -1.80
N HIS A 155 4.42 -28.41 -1.14
CA HIS A 155 3.19 -27.94 -1.76
C HIS A 155 3.44 -26.70 -2.62
N ASN A 156 4.08 -25.69 -2.04
CA ASN A 156 4.38 -24.43 -2.72
C ASN A 156 5.29 -24.63 -3.94
N ARG A 157 6.25 -25.53 -3.85
CA ARG A 157 7.12 -25.88 -4.97
C ARG A 157 6.34 -26.54 -6.12
N LEU A 158 5.42 -27.44 -5.81
CA LEU A 158 4.59 -28.10 -6.80
C LEU A 158 3.67 -27.11 -7.51
N ILE A 159 2.97 -26.25 -6.75
CA ILE A 159 2.06 -25.25 -7.31
C ILE A 159 2.83 -24.27 -8.20
N ARG A 160 3.97 -23.76 -7.76
CA ARG A 160 4.81 -22.86 -8.57
C ARG A 160 5.38 -23.53 -9.81
N GLY A 161 5.61 -24.84 -9.76
CA GLY A 161 5.98 -25.62 -10.94
C GLY A 161 4.92 -25.56 -12.03
N PHE A 162 3.64 -25.70 -11.66
CA PHE A 162 2.52 -25.54 -12.61
C PHE A 162 2.37 -24.09 -13.12
N PHE A 163 2.63 -23.09 -12.30
CA PHE A 163 2.56 -21.70 -12.72
C PHE A 163 3.62 -21.35 -13.78
N ASN A 164 4.80 -21.91 -13.69
CA ASN A 164 5.86 -21.69 -14.67
C ASN A 164 5.55 -22.30 -16.05
N ASP A 165 4.73 -23.34 -16.09
CA ASP A 165 4.34 -24.02 -17.32
C ASP A 165 3.11 -23.34 -18.01
N THR A 166 2.49 -22.40 -17.32
CA THR A 166 1.31 -21.66 -17.80
C THR A 166 1.59 -20.17 -17.76
N ALA A 167 0.89 -19.38 -18.60
CA ALA A 167 0.96 -17.91 -18.54
C ALA A 167 0.25 -17.40 -17.27
N THR A 168 0.81 -17.74 -16.11
CA THR A 168 0.23 -17.49 -14.79
C THR A 168 1.07 -16.47 -14.06
N THR A 169 0.40 -15.49 -13.44
CA THR A 169 1.04 -14.56 -12.51
C THR A 169 0.63 -14.92 -11.08
N GLU A 170 1.60 -15.36 -10.26
CA GLU A 170 1.41 -15.45 -8.82
C GLU A 170 1.33 -14.04 -8.26
N ILE A 171 0.19 -13.66 -7.67
CA ILE A 171 0.01 -12.33 -7.08
C ILE A 171 0.44 -12.35 -5.61
N TYR A 172 0.02 -13.38 -4.86
CA TYR A 172 0.22 -13.43 -3.43
C TYR A 172 0.14 -14.86 -2.90
N THR A 173 0.90 -15.16 -1.83
CA THR A 173 0.75 -16.39 -1.06
C THR A 173 0.46 -16.07 0.40
N THR A 174 -0.54 -16.72 0.99
CA THR A 174 -0.92 -16.61 2.41
C THR A 174 -0.11 -17.55 3.31
N GLY A 175 0.82 -18.31 2.72
CA GLY A 175 1.58 -19.37 3.41
C GLY A 175 1.03 -20.76 3.09
N ASP A 176 -0.26 -20.99 3.24
CA ASP A 176 -0.99 -22.23 2.94
C ASP A 176 -1.87 -22.15 1.70
N GLY A 177 -2.05 -20.94 1.14
CA GLY A 177 -2.83 -20.70 -0.07
C GLY A 177 -2.14 -19.81 -1.09
N PHE A 178 -2.70 -19.75 -2.29
CA PHE A 178 -2.26 -18.91 -3.39
C PHE A 178 -3.40 -18.07 -3.94
N LEU A 179 -3.07 -16.85 -4.33
CA LEU A 179 -3.84 -16.03 -5.25
C LEU A 179 -3.03 -15.93 -6.54
N ALA A 180 -3.59 -16.41 -7.63
CA ALA A 180 -2.97 -16.36 -8.94
C ALA A 180 -3.95 -15.89 -10.01
N THR A 181 -3.43 -15.27 -11.07
CA THR A 181 -4.21 -14.88 -12.25
C THR A 181 -3.66 -15.52 -13.50
N PHE A 182 -4.57 -15.79 -14.43
CA PHE A 182 -4.26 -16.36 -15.75
C PHE A 182 -4.75 -15.40 -16.82
N ASP A 183 -3.91 -15.14 -17.83
CA ASP A 183 -4.28 -14.32 -18.97
C ASP A 183 -5.29 -15.05 -19.84
N GLY A 184 -6.56 -14.63 -19.75
CA GLY A 184 -7.68 -15.18 -20.51
C GLY A 184 -8.33 -16.41 -19.88
N PRO A 185 -9.38 -16.95 -20.51
CA PRO A 185 -10.02 -18.16 -20.05
C PRO A 185 -9.07 -19.36 -20.19
N ALA A 186 -9.01 -20.17 -19.14
CA ALA A 186 -8.24 -21.41 -19.17
C ALA A 186 -8.61 -22.24 -20.42
N ARG A 187 -7.61 -22.59 -21.21
CA ARG A 187 -7.77 -23.49 -22.36
C ARG A 187 -7.61 -24.93 -21.91
#